data_a85effc466bbb1ba3b11d66f1488b669
#
_entry.id   a85effc466bbb1ba3b11d66f1488b669
#
_cell.length_a   1.000
_cell.length_b   1.000
_cell.length_c   1.000
_cell.angle_alpha   90.00
_cell.angle_beta   90.00
_cell.angle_gamma   90.00
#
_symmetry.space_group_name_H-M   'P 1'
#
loop_
_entity.id
_entity.type
_entity.pdbx_description
1 polymer ?
#
loop_
_entity_poly.entity_id
_entity_poly.type
_entity_poly.pdbx_seq_one_letter_code
_entity_poly.pdbx_strand_id
1 'polypeptide(L)'
;MPPEFRGKVVLVTGVGRVGQIGHAVARGFGRAGAQLVIADVNATGLADRAKEFAAEGFAVHAVAGDLTTPDAARRAVAGARERFGGLDVVVNVAGGLVSYGPVLDLKPDRLELELAINIKTAFYVSQAAIPALRDRGGGAIVNFASAAVLKPQSQLAAYTAAKSAVAGLTRALAKELRDDRIRVNAVAPGTMKTADNLAQMQSAKVRWVELDELVAAVLYLASDEAHGVSGEILAVTGGDV
;
A
#
# COMPACT_ATOMS: atom_id res chain seq x y z
N MET A 1 -2.09 11.94 -19.96
CA MET A 1 -3.34 11.72 -19.20
C MET A 1 -3.02 10.78 -18.05
N PRO A 2 -3.68 10.85 -16.91
CA PRO A 2 -3.47 9.83 -15.88
C PRO A 2 -3.87 8.44 -16.43
N PRO A 3 -3.21 7.35 -15.97
CA PRO A 3 -3.53 6.00 -16.39
C PRO A 3 -5.01 5.67 -16.12
N GLU A 4 -5.63 4.94 -17.04
CA GLU A 4 -7.03 4.54 -16.92
C GLU A 4 -7.14 3.13 -16.36
N PHE A 5 -8.08 2.93 -15.40
CA PHE A 5 -8.32 1.64 -14.74
C PHE A 5 -9.74 1.12 -14.94
N ARG A 6 -10.44 1.55 -15.99
CA ARG A 6 -11.78 1.03 -16.30
C ARG A 6 -11.78 -0.47 -16.49
N GLY A 7 -12.69 -1.15 -15.77
CA GLY A 7 -12.79 -2.61 -15.81
C GLY A 7 -11.71 -3.35 -15.04
N LYS A 8 -10.76 -2.64 -14.40
CA LYS A 8 -9.76 -3.23 -13.52
C LYS A 8 -10.29 -3.29 -12.08
N VAL A 9 -10.04 -4.38 -11.39
CA VAL A 9 -10.34 -4.57 -9.97
C VAL A 9 -9.08 -4.33 -9.16
N VAL A 10 -9.13 -3.39 -8.23
CA VAL A 10 -7.99 -2.93 -7.43
C VAL A 10 -8.26 -3.14 -5.94
N LEU A 11 -7.42 -3.90 -5.27
CA LEU A 11 -7.41 -4.04 -3.80
C LEU A 11 -6.42 -3.04 -3.20
N VAL A 12 -6.91 -2.14 -2.36
CA VAL A 12 -6.09 -1.20 -1.58
C VAL A 12 -6.24 -1.50 -0.09
N THR A 13 -5.13 -1.70 0.61
CA THR A 13 -5.12 -1.94 2.07
C THR A 13 -4.82 -0.65 2.85
N GLY A 14 -5.23 -0.58 4.13
CA GLY A 14 -4.96 0.58 4.99
C GLY A 14 -5.80 1.82 4.67
N VAL A 15 -7.10 1.65 4.32
CA VAL A 15 -7.97 2.73 3.82
C VAL A 15 -8.86 3.36 4.89
N GLY A 16 -8.92 2.81 6.11
CA GLY A 16 -9.91 3.19 7.14
C GLY A 16 -9.81 4.64 7.66
N ARG A 17 -8.72 5.38 7.40
CA ARG A 17 -8.48 6.71 7.97
C ARG A 17 -8.47 7.79 6.90
N VAL A 18 -9.35 8.82 7.07
CA VAL A 18 -9.43 9.98 6.17
C VAL A 18 -8.14 10.81 6.19
N GLY A 19 -7.76 11.37 5.04
CA GLY A 19 -6.56 12.23 4.92
C GLY A 19 -5.23 11.48 5.05
N GLN A 20 -5.26 10.14 4.97
CA GLN A 20 -4.08 9.28 4.98
C GLN A 20 -3.79 8.71 3.59
N ILE A 21 -2.63 8.09 3.44
CA ILE A 21 -2.14 7.58 2.15
C ILE A 21 -3.14 6.59 1.52
N GLY A 22 -3.59 5.58 2.28
CA GLY A 22 -4.51 4.56 1.73
C GLY A 22 -5.82 5.15 1.22
N HIS A 23 -6.37 6.14 1.92
CA HIS A 23 -7.55 6.88 1.50
C HIS A 23 -7.32 7.65 0.18
N ALA A 24 -6.19 8.37 0.07
CA ALA A 24 -5.85 9.11 -1.15
C ALA A 24 -5.60 8.17 -2.34
N VAL A 25 -4.88 7.07 -2.13
CA VAL A 25 -4.60 6.06 -3.16
C VAL A 25 -5.89 5.40 -3.65
N ALA A 26 -6.75 4.94 -2.75
CA ALA A 26 -8.02 4.33 -3.14
C ALA A 26 -8.90 5.31 -3.94
N ARG A 27 -9.00 6.59 -3.50
CA ARG A 27 -9.71 7.63 -4.25
C ARG A 27 -9.08 7.87 -5.63
N GLY A 28 -7.75 7.86 -5.74
CA GLY A 28 -7.05 8.00 -7.01
C GLY A 28 -7.44 6.92 -8.02
N PHE A 29 -7.47 5.65 -7.60
CA PHE A 29 -7.94 4.55 -8.45
C PHE A 29 -9.43 4.67 -8.79
N GLY A 30 -10.28 5.06 -7.84
CA GLY A 30 -11.70 5.30 -8.10
C GLY A 30 -11.93 6.36 -9.17
N ARG A 31 -11.23 7.48 -9.10
CA ARG A 31 -11.26 8.54 -10.13
C ARG A 31 -10.73 8.08 -11.49
N ALA A 32 -9.80 7.12 -11.50
CA ALA A 32 -9.28 6.49 -12.70
C ALA A 32 -10.20 5.38 -13.25
N GLY A 33 -11.37 5.15 -12.63
CA GLY A 33 -12.41 4.25 -13.11
C GLY A 33 -12.31 2.81 -12.61
N ALA A 34 -11.45 2.52 -11.63
CA ALA A 34 -11.30 1.19 -11.05
C ALA A 34 -12.53 0.75 -10.23
N GLN A 35 -12.77 -0.55 -10.19
CA GLN A 35 -13.60 -1.20 -9.18
C GLN A 35 -12.75 -1.45 -7.93
N LEU A 36 -13.15 -0.89 -6.80
CA LEU A 36 -12.33 -0.85 -5.58
C LEU A 36 -12.73 -1.94 -4.60
N VAL A 37 -11.73 -2.70 -4.14
CA VAL A 37 -11.82 -3.41 -2.86
C VAL A 37 -10.94 -2.67 -1.86
N ILE A 38 -11.49 -2.26 -0.75
CA ILE A 38 -10.77 -1.56 0.29
C ILE A 38 -10.71 -2.41 1.56
N ALA A 39 -9.55 -2.49 2.20
CA ALA A 39 -9.36 -3.31 3.39
C ALA A 39 -8.66 -2.54 4.51
N ASP A 40 -9.11 -2.73 5.74
CA ASP A 40 -8.54 -2.13 6.96
C ASP A 40 -8.95 -2.92 8.19
N VAL A 41 -8.18 -2.82 9.27
CA VAL A 41 -8.53 -3.33 10.59
C VAL A 41 -9.58 -2.46 11.28
N ASN A 42 -9.62 -1.16 10.97
CA ASN A 42 -10.61 -0.22 11.48
C ASN A 42 -11.94 -0.37 10.72
N ALA A 43 -12.79 -1.26 11.17
CA ALA A 43 -14.05 -1.58 10.50
C ALA A 43 -14.99 -0.35 10.37
N THR A 44 -15.07 0.50 11.39
CA THR A 44 -15.92 1.70 11.38
C THR A 44 -15.42 2.70 10.34
N GLY A 45 -14.15 3.07 10.40
CA GLY A 45 -13.55 4.00 9.44
C GLY A 45 -13.61 3.47 8.01
N LEU A 46 -13.45 2.15 7.83
CA LEU A 46 -13.56 1.52 6.52
C LEU A 46 -14.98 1.60 5.96
N ALA A 47 -16.00 1.37 6.79
CA ALA A 47 -17.40 1.52 6.39
C ALA A 47 -17.74 2.97 5.98
N ASP A 48 -17.20 3.95 6.68
CA ASP A 48 -17.37 5.37 6.33
C ASP A 48 -16.67 5.69 4.98
N ARG A 49 -15.48 5.14 4.73
CA ARG A 49 -14.80 5.30 3.43
C ARG A 49 -15.58 4.65 2.29
N ALA A 50 -16.17 3.48 2.52
CA ALA A 50 -17.01 2.84 1.52
C ALA A 50 -18.23 3.69 1.16
N LYS A 51 -18.91 4.30 2.14
CA LYS A 51 -20.04 5.22 1.91
C LYS A 51 -19.59 6.46 1.14
N GLU A 52 -18.48 7.06 1.53
CA GLU A 52 -17.89 8.23 0.87
C GLU A 52 -17.58 7.94 -0.61
N PHE A 53 -16.89 6.86 -0.90
CA PHE A 53 -16.53 6.48 -2.26
C PHE A 53 -17.75 6.11 -3.10
N ALA A 54 -18.75 5.44 -2.52
CA ALA A 54 -20.00 5.16 -3.21
C ALA A 54 -20.77 6.46 -3.54
N ALA A 55 -20.75 7.46 -2.66
CA ALA A 55 -21.33 8.78 -2.92
C ALA A 55 -20.58 9.56 -4.01
N GLU A 56 -19.27 9.31 -4.19
CA GLU A 56 -18.48 9.82 -5.33
C GLU A 56 -18.74 9.03 -6.63
N GLY A 57 -19.59 8.00 -6.61
CA GLY A 57 -19.94 7.19 -7.78
C GLY A 57 -19.00 6.03 -8.04
N PHE A 58 -18.08 5.69 -7.12
CA PHE A 58 -17.15 4.58 -7.31
C PHE A 58 -17.81 3.24 -6.98
N ALA A 59 -17.51 2.21 -7.76
CA ALA A 59 -17.85 0.83 -7.43
C ALA A 59 -16.89 0.36 -6.33
N VAL A 60 -17.37 0.20 -5.09
CA VAL A 60 -16.55 -0.11 -3.93
C VAL A 60 -17.10 -1.30 -3.13
N HIS A 61 -16.21 -2.13 -2.60
CA HIS A 61 -16.47 -3.21 -1.65
C HIS A 61 -15.48 -3.12 -0.50
N ALA A 62 -15.97 -3.16 0.75
CA ALA A 62 -15.15 -3.04 1.95
C ALA A 62 -15.02 -4.38 2.67
N VAL A 63 -13.80 -4.75 3.04
CA VAL A 63 -13.48 -5.99 3.77
C VAL A 63 -12.69 -5.65 5.03
N ALA A 64 -13.34 -5.64 6.19
CA ALA A 64 -12.67 -5.40 7.46
C ALA A 64 -11.90 -6.64 7.95
N GLY A 65 -10.68 -6.44 8.46
CA GLY A 65 -9.89 -7.51 9.03
C GLY A 65 -8.46 -7.13 9.35
N ASP A 66 -7.87 -7.86 10.29
CA ASP A 66 -6.45 -7.74 10.64
C ASP A 66 -5.59 -8.49 9.62
N LEU A 67 -5.02 -7.75 8.67
CA LEU A 67 -4.18 -8.27 7.60
C LEU A 67 -2.82 -8.81 8.06
N THR A 68 -2.51 -8.73 9.35
CA THR A 68 -1.37 -9.45 9.92
C THR A 68 -1.63 -10.96 10.02
N THR A 69 -2.84 -11.40 9.67
CA THR A 69 -3.27 -12.81 9.63
C THR A 69 -3.53 -13.28 8.21
N PRO A 70 -3.13 -14.52 7.85
CA PRO A 70 -3.38 -15.08 6.52
C PRO A 70 -4.87 -15.16 6.15
N ASP A 71 -5.74 -15.41 7.14
CA ASP A 71 -7.18 -15.55 6.91
C ASP A 71 -7.82 -14.23 6.48
N ALA A 72 -7.47 -13.12 7.12
CA ALA A 72 -7.98 -11.81 6.73
C ALA A 72 -7.49 -11.40 5.33
N ALA A 73 -6.24 -11.70 5.00
CA ALA A 73 -5.70 -11.48 3.66
C ALA A 73 -6.47 -12.28 2.59
N ARG A 74 -6.75 -13.56 2.86
CA ARG A 74 -7.58 -14.40 1.97
C ARG A 74 -8.99 -13.84 1.79
N ARG A 75 -9.65 -13.38 2.87
CA ARG A 75 -10.98 -12.76 2.78
C ARG A 75 -10.98 -11.47 1.95
N ALA A 76 -9.95 -10.64 2.08
CA ALA A 76 -9.84 -9.41 1.27
C ALA A 76 -9.76 -9.73 -0.24
N VAL A 77 -8.98 -10.73 -0.62
CA VAL A 77 -8.86 -11.19 -2.01
C VAL A 77 -10.14 -11.89 -2.49
N ALA A 78 -10.75 -12.75 -1.65
CA ALA A 78 -12.02 -13.40 -1.97
C ALA A 78 -13.12 -12.37 -2.25
N GLY A 79 -13.20 -11.29 -1.45
CA GLY A 79 -14.13 -10.19 -1.67
C GLY A 79 -13.99 -9.54 -3.07
N ALA A 80 -12.77 -9.45 -3.62
CA ALA A 80 -12.56 -8.98 -4.98
C ALA A 80 -13.16 -9.94 -6.02
N ARG A 81 -12.90 -11.24 -5.88
CA ARG A 81 -13.41 -12.27 -6.78
C ARG A 81 -14.94 -12.38 -6.74
N GLU A 82 -15.52 -12.39 -5.54
CA GLU A 82 -16.96 -12.53 -5.32
C GLU A 82 -17.73 -11.30 -5.80
N ARG A 83 -17.21 -10.10 -5.56
CA ARG A 83 -17.92 -8.86 -5.87
C ARG A 83 -17.74 -8.40 -7.32
N PHE A 84 -16.52 -8.59 -7.88
CA PHE A 84 -16.13 -8.02 -9.17
C PHE A 84 -15.56 -9.05 -10.17
N GLY A 85 -15.54 -10.32 -9.82
CA GLY A 85 -15.16 -11.41 -10.72
C GLY A 85 -13.64 -11.62 -10.90
N GLY A 86 -12.78 -10.92 -10.17
CA GLY A 86 -11.32 -11.09 -10.27
C GLY A 86 -10.53 -10.04 -9.51
N LEU A 87 -9.21 -10.02 -9.75
CA LEU A 87 -8.28 -9.05 -9.16
C LEU A 87 -7.18 -8.74 -10.16
N ASP A 88 -6.94 -7.47 -10.46
CA ASP A 88 -5.92 -7.02 -11.42
C ASP A 88 -4.75 -6.32 -10.74
N VAL A 89 -5.00 -5.60 -9.64
CA VAL A 89 -3.99 -4.81 -8.94
C VAL A 89 -4.13 -4.96 -7.42
N VAL A 90 -3.00 -5.06 -6.74
CA VAL A 90 -2.90 -4.97 -5.27
C VAL A 90 -2.02 -3.80 -4.88
N VAL A 91 -2.49 -2.98 -3.94
CA VAL A 91 -1.70 -1.90 -3.34
C VAL A 91 -1.62 -2.11 -1.84
N ASN A 92 -0.45 -2.52 -1.36
CA ASN A 92 -0.17 -2.82 0.04
C ASN A 92 0.24 -1.56 0.78
N VAL A 93 -0.75 -0.72 1.18
CA VAL A 93 -0.51 0.50 1.96
C VAL A 93 -0.52 0.24 3.46
N ALA A 94 -1.28 -0.79 3.92
CA ALA A 94 -1.39 -1.11 5.35
C ALA A 94 -0.01 -1.20 6.02
N GLY A 95 0.15 -0.51 7.14
CA GLY A 95 1.40 -0.37 7.87
C GLY A 95 1.57 1.04 8.43
N GLY A 96 2.72 1.31 9.01
CA GLY A 96 3.05 2.61 9.57
C GLY A 96 4.19 2.55 10.57
N LEU A 97 4.56 3.70 11.11
CA LEU A 97 5.54 3.82 12.19
C LEU A 97 4.89 3.55 13.53
N VAL A 98 5.39 2.55 14.26
CA VAL A 98 4.91 2.17 15.60
C VAL A 98 5.80 2.71 16.70
N SER A 99 7.12 2.72 16.46
CA SER A 99 8.10 3.06 17.47
C SER A 99 9.14 4.04 16.95
N TYR A 100 9.33 5.11 17.72
CA TYR A 100 10.35 6.11 17.49
C TYR A 100 11.18 6.26 18.76
N GLY A 101 12.50 6.13 18.66
CA GLY A 101 13.41 6.26 19.81
C GLY A 101 14.70 5.44 19.65
N PRO A 102 15.62 5.54 20.62
CA PRO A 102 16.86 4.76 20.64
C PRO A 102 16.59 3.26 20.63
N VAL A 103 17.42 2.50 19.92
CA VAL A 103 17.26 1.04 19.80
C VAL A 103 17.34 0.32 21.14
N LEU A 104 18.09 0.86 22.11
CA LEU A 104 18.20 0.30 23.44
C LEU A 104 16.91 0.35 24.27
N ASP A 105 16.02 1.29 23.94
CA ASP A 105 14.74 1.49 24.63
C ASP A 105 13.58 0.76 23.93
N LEU A 106 13.85 0.13 22.78
CA LEU A 106 12.83 -0.57 22.00
C LEU A 106 12.42 -1.87 22.71
N LYS A 107 11.16 -1.94 23.10
CA LYS A 107 10.59 -3.14 23.72
C LYS A 107 10.34 -4.24 22.69
N PRO A 108 10.51 -5.53 23.03
CA PRO A 108 10.30 -6.65 22.10
C PRO A 108 8.91 -6.67 21.46
N ASP A 109 7.85 -6.41 22.22
CA ASP A 109 6.47 -6.36 21.72
C ASP A 109 6.26 -5.26 20.66
N ARG A 110 6.97 -4.14 20.80
CA ARG A 110 6.93 -3.05 19.83
C ARG A 110 7.67 -3.41 18.54
N LEU A 111 8.79 -4.12 18.62
CA LEU A 111 9.48 -4.66 17.46
C LEU A 111 8.58 -5.66 16.69
N GLU A 112 7.97 -6.60 17.42
CA GLU A 112 7.06 -7.58 16.81
C GLU A 112 5.87 -6.91 16.11
N LEU A 113 5.29 -5.88 16.75
CA LEU A 113 4.20 -5.11 16.14
C LEU A 113 4.66 -4.36 14.91
N GLU A 114 5.84 -3.71 14.95
CA GLU A 114 6.43 -3.00 13.79
C GLU A 114 6.62 -3.93 12.58
N LEU A 115 7.16 -5.13 12.84
CA LEU A 115 7.33 -6.16 11.80
C LEU A 115 5.97 -6.68 11.32
N ALA A 116 5.04 -6.97 12.23
CA ALA A 116 3.75 -7.52 11.87
C ALA A 116 2.96 -6.61 10.92
N ILE A 117 2.76 -5.35 11.30
CA ILE A 117 1.92 -4.45 10.52
C ILE A 117 2.55 -4.01 9.19
N ASN A 118 3.88 -4.05 9.05
CA ASN A 118 4.56 -3.60 7.85
C ASN A 118 4.85 -4.75 6.88
N ILE A 119 5.53 -5.83 7.35
CA ILE A 119 5.94 -6.90 6.44
C ILE A 119 4.92 -8.04 6.35
N LYS A 120 4.30 -8.49 7.46
CA LYS A 120 3.35 -9.60 7.39
C LYS A 120 2.10 -9.22 6.58
N THR A 121 1.58 -7.99 6.72
CA THR A 121 0.44 -7.51 5.92
C THR A 121 0.74 -7.57 4.43
N ALA A 122 1.86 -6.99 3.99
CA ALA A 122 2.25 -7.00 2.58
C ALA A 122 2.50 -8.43 2.07
N PHE A 123 3.14 -9.28 2.87
CA PHE A 123 3.41 -10.67 2.52
C PHE A 123 2.13 -11.48 2.33
N TYR A 124 1.24 -11.49 3.33
CA TYR A 124 0.03 -12.33 3.29
C TYR A 124 -0.96 -11.86 2.23
N VAL A 125 -1.12 -10.56 2.04
CA VAL A 125 -1.99 -10.03 0.98
C VAL A 125 -1.42 -10.36 -0.39
N SER A 126 -0.11 -10.19 -0.62
CA SER A 126 0.53 -10.58 -1.87
C SER A 126 0.38 -12.08 -2.13
N GLN A 127 0.69 -12.92 -1.13
CA GLN A 127 0.56 -14.38 -1.23
C GLN A 127 -0.87 -14.80 -1.59
N ALA A 128 -1.88 -14.23 -0.94
CA ALA A 128 -3.28 -14.54 -1.22
C ALA A 128 -3.73 -14.06 -2.61
N ALA A 129 -3.16 -12.96 -3.12
CA ALA A 129 -3.53 -12.33 -4.38
C ALA A 129 -2.96 -13.05 -5.61
N ILE A 130 -1.79 -13.68 -5.51
CA ILE A 130 -1.09 -14.30 -6.65
C ILE A 130 -2.00 -15.23 -7.48
N PRO A 131 -2.79 -16.17 -6.90
CA PRO A 131 -3.67 -17.02 -7.71
C PRO A 131 -4.72 -16.21 -8.47
N ALA A 132 -5.31 -15.18 -7.86
CA ALA A 132 -6.33 -14.36 -8.51
C ALA A 132 -5.74 -13.49 -9.65
N LEU A 133 -4.51 -12.99 -9.48
CA LEU A 133 -3.78 -12.28 -10.54
C LEU A 133 -3.41 -13.21 -11.70
N ARG A 134 -2.99 -14.47 -11.41
CA ARG A 134 -2.75 -15.51 -12.43
C ARG A 134 -4.01 -15.82 -13.24
N ASP A 135 -5.15 -15.97 -12.57
CA ASP A 135 -6.44 -16.22 -13.23
C ASP A 135 -6.83 -15.09 -14.20
N ARG A 136 -6.35 -13.86 -13.96
CA ARG A 136 -6.52 -12.70 -14.86
C ARG A 136 -5.45 -12.61 -15.96
N GLY A 137 -4.49 -13.52 -15.95
CA GLY A 137 -3.39 -13.58 -16.93
C GLY A 137 -2.25 -12.61 -16.65
N GLY A 138 -2.12 -12.12 -15.43
CA GLY A 138 -1.11 -11.20 -14.95
C GLY A 138 -1.70 -10.05 -14.13
N GLY A 139 -0.89 -9.05 -13.77
CA GLY A 139 -1.34 -7.91 -13.01
C GLY A 139 -0.20 -7.13 -12.35
N ALA A 140 -0.52 -6.34 -11.32
CA ALA A 140 0.48 -5.56 -10.61
C ALA A 140 0.29 -5.61 -9.08
N ILE A 141 1.40 -5.66 -8.36
CA ILE A 141 1.48 -5.48 -6.91
C ILE A 141 2.35 -4.24 -6.65
N VAL A 142 1.81 -3.26 -5.93
CA VAL A 142 2.54 -2.06 -5.49
C VAL A 142 2.65 -2.09 -3.98
N ASN A 143 3.87 -2.23 -3.47
CA ASN A 143 4.18 -2.24 -2.05
C ASN A 143 4.58 -0.84 -1.56
N PHE A 144 4.51 -0.62 -0.25
CA PHE A 144 4.93 0.62 0.40
C PHE A 144 6.17 0.38 1.26
N ALA A 145 7.35 0.68 0.70
CA ALA A 145 8.60 0.84 1.43
C ALA A 145 8.62 2.19 2.17
N SER A 146 9.76 2.85 2.26
CA SER A 146 9.92 4.18 2.85
C SER A 146 11.24 4.80 2.37
N ALA A 147 11.34 6.11 2.32
CA ALA A 147 12.60 6.82 2.13
C ALA A 147 13.65 6.43 3.20
N ALA A 148 13.24 5.99 4.38
CA ALA A 148 14.14 5.47 5.40
C ALA A 148 14.97 4.26 4.94
N VAL A 149 14.55 3.52 3.91
CA VAL A 149 15.32 2.44 3.29
C VAL A 149 16.48 2.97 2.44
N LEU A 150 16.29 4.13 1.83
CA LEU A 150 17.26 4.79 0.96
C LEU A 150 18.21 5.67 1.75
N LYS A 151 17.67 6.41 2.72
CA LYS A 151 18.38 7.35 3.61
C LYS A 151 17.96 7.09 5.06
N PRO A 152 18.59 6.12 5.74
CA PRO A 152 18.23 5.77 7.11
C PRO A 152 18.35 6.96 8.06
N GLN A 153 17.39 7.04 8.98
CA GLN A 153 17.36 8.07 10.02
C GLN A 153 17.60 7.43 11.40
N SER A 154 18.19 8.20 12.31
CA SER A 154 18.32 7.77 13.70
C SER A 154 16.95 7.53 14.34
N GLN A 155 16.91 6.65 15.35
CA GLN A 155 15.71 6.36 16.13
C GLN A 155 14.58 5.62 15.36
N LEU A 156 14.84 5.15 14.14
CA LEU A 156 13.90 4.41 13.29
C LEU A 156 14.38 2.98 12.97
N ALA A 157 15.20 2.36 13.82
CA ALA A 157 15.84 1.08 13.51
C ALA A 157 14.83 -0.03 13.17
N ALA A 158 13.79 -0.24 13.97
CA ALA A 158 12.78 -1.27 13.73
C ALA A 158 11.95 -0.98 12.47
N TYR A 159 11.52 0.27 12.30
CA TYR A 159 10.78 0.70 11.12
C TYR A 159 11.59 0.54 9.83
N THR A 160 12.86 0.99 9.85
CA THR A 160 13.77 0.86 8.70
C THR A 160 13.99 -0.62 8.36
N ALA A 161 14.18 -1.49 9.36
CA ALA A 161 14.30 -2.93 9.16
C ALA A 161 13.02 -3.53 8.52
N ALA A 162 11.84 -3.18 9.05
CA ALA A 162 10.56 -3.65 8.50
C ALA A 162 10.33 -3.19 7.05
N LYS A 163 10.62 -1.91 6.75
CA LYS A 163 10.47 -1.36 5.39
C LYS A 163 11.55 -1.86 4.43
N SER A 164 12.75 -2.18 4.92
CA SER A 164 13.77 -2.88 4.12
C SER A 164 13.35 -4.32 3.79
N ALA A 165 12.67 -5.01 4.70
CA ALA A 165 12.07 -6.30 4.42
C ALA A 165 11.01 -6.23 3.31
N VAL A 166 10.17 -5.19 3.28
CA VAL A 166 9.20 -4.95 2.19
C VAL A 166 9.92 -4.71 0.86
N ALA A 167 11.03 -3.96 0.85
CA ALA A 167 11.83 -3.76 -0.36
C ALA A 167 12.46 -5.08 -0.86
N GLY A 168 12.95 -5.92 0.06
CA GLY A 168 13.45 -7.26 -0.24
C GLY A 168 12.36 -8.17 -0.82
N LEU A 169 11.19 -8.20 -0.18
CA LEU A 169 10.02 -8.94 -0.65
C LEU A 169 9.61 -8.51 -2.07
N THR A 170 9.60 -7.21 -2.35
CA THR A 170 9.26 -6.66 -3.67
C THR A 170 10.16 -7.23 -4.76
N ARG A 171 11.48 -7.22 -4.56
CA ARG A 171 12.45 -7.75 -5.52
C ARG A 171 12.35 -9.26 -5.69
N ALA A 172 12.15 -9.99 -4.59
CA ALA A 172 11.98 -11.44 -4.61
C ALA A 172 10.75 -11.86 -5.42
N LEU A 173 9.58 -11.26 -5.11
CA LEU A 173 8.34 -11.54 -5.82
C LEU A 173 8.39 -11.11 -7.29
N ALA A 174 9.03 -9.98 -7.61
CA ALA A 174 9.20 -9.53 -8.98
C ALA A 174 9.97 -10.56 -9.83
N LYS A 175 10.97 -11.22 -9.25
CA LYS A 175 11.73 -12.27 -9.91
C LYS A 175 10.94 -13.57 -10.04
N GLU A 176 10.24 -13.96 -8.96
CA GLU A 176 9.49 -15.20 -8.88
C GLU A 176 8.27 -15.20 -9.82
N LEU A 177 7.56 -14.05 -9.91
CA LEU A 177 6.29 -13.94 -10.64
C LEU A 177 6.41 -13.43 -12.08
N ARG A 178 7.65 -13.35 -12.61
CA ARG A 178 7.93 -12.83 -13.95
C ARG A 178 7.17 -13.58 -15.03
N ASP A 179 7.21 -14.90 -14.99
CA ASP A 179 6.59 -15.74 -16.00
C ASP A 179 5.05 -15.75 -15.89
N ASP A 180 4.52 -15.37 -14.73
CA ASP A 180 3.09 -15.14 -14.50
C ASP A 180 2.61 -13.78 -15.03
N ARG A 181 3.48 -12.95 -15.58
CA ARG A 181 3.19 -11.56 -16.00
C ARG A 181 2.64 -10.69 -14.87
N ILE A 182 3.06 -10.97 -13.63
CA ILE A 182 2.74 -10.16 -12.46
C ILE A 182 3.94 -9.28 -12.14
N ARG A 183 3.77 -7.97 -12.26
CA ARG A 183 4.80 -7.00 -11.89
C ARG A 183 4.69 -6.67 -10.41
N VAL A 184 5.83 -6.57 -9.74
CA VAL A 184 5.87 -6.22 -8.32
C VAL A 184 6.86 -5.08 -8.13
N ASN A 185 6.37 -3.92 -7.69
CA ASN A 185 7.18 -2.74 -7.43
C ASN A 185 6.84 -2.17 -6.05
N ALA A 186 7.64 -1.24 -5.56
CA ALA A 186 7.32 -0.48 -4.37
C ALA A 186 7.52 1.03 -4.60
N VAL A 187 6.77 1.83 -3.87
CA VAL A 187 7.09 3.23 -3.65
C VAL A 187 7.84 3.40 -2.32
N ALA A 188 8.77 4.35 -2.27
CA ALA A 188 9.48 4.74 -1.06
C ALA A 188 9.16 6.21 -0.74
N PRO A 189 8.02 6.49 -0.05
CA PRO A 189 7.62 7.85 0.27
C PRO A 189 8.58 8.52 1.25
N GLY A 190 8.82 9.81 1.04
CA GLY A 190 9.38 10.72 2.03
C GLY A 190 8.34 11.12 3.08
N THR A 191 8.51 12.30 3.68
CA THR A 191 7.56 12.81 4.67
C THR A 191 6.29 13.29 3.98
N MET A 192 5.26 12.47 4.05
CA MET A 192 3.98 12.73 3.39
C MET A 192 3.16 13.76 4.15
N LYS A 193 2.50 14.65 3.42
CA LYS A 193 1.58 15.66 3.97
C LYS A 193 0.22 15.03 4.30
N THR A 194 0.23 14.09 5.24
CA THR A 194 -0.99 13.45 5.77
C THR A 194 -1.56 14.26 6.93
N ALA A 195 -2.83 14.04 7.25
CA ALA A 195 -3.48 14.68 8.38
C ALA A 195 -2.72 14.46 9.71
N ASP A 196 -2.24 13.22 9.95
CA ASP A 196 -1.49 12.89 11.16
C ASP A 196 -0.12 13.59 11.20
N ASN A 197 0.63 13.54 10.11
CA ASN A 197 1.96 14.17 10.06
C ASN A 197 1.85 15.67 10.25
N LEU A 198 0.84 16.30 9.64
CA LEU A 198 0.57 17.74 9.84
C LEU A 198 0.24 18.06 11.29
N ALA A 199 -0.51 17.21 11.97
CA ALA A 199 -0.85 17.39 13.38
C ALA A 199 0.37 17.20 14.31
N GLN A 200 1.26 16.25 14.00
CA GLN A 200 2.41 15.88 14.85
C GLN A 200 3.67 16.72 14.59
N MET A 201 3.86 17.23 13.37
CA MET A 201 5.10 17.86 12.93
C MET A 201 4.94 19.36 12.62
N GLN A 202 4.04 20.06 13.31
CA GLN A 202 3.69 21.48 13.05
C GLN A 202 4.87 22.45 13.04
N SER A 203 5.92 22.19 13.82
CA SER A 203 7.10 23.09 13.94
C SER A 203 8.33 22.60 13.15
N ALA A 204 8.27 21.46 12.49
CA ALA A 204 9.41 20.89 11.79
C ALA A 204 9.61 21.55 10.43
N LYS A 205 10.87 21.94 10.12
CA LYS A 205 11.25 22.30 8.74
C LYS A 205 11.38 21.01 7.94
N VAL A 206 10.27 20.59 7.32
CA VAL A 206 10.18 19.34 6.58
C VAL A 206 9.87 19.64 5.12
N ARG A 207 10.52 18.93 4.21
CA ARG A 207 10.09 18.90 2.82
C ARG A 207 8.91 17.95 2.70
N TRP A 208 7.73 18.51 2.57
CA TRP A 208 6.50 17.76 2.41
C TRP A 208 6.38 17.19 1.00
N VAL A 209 5.92 15.95 0.92
CA VAL A 209 5.45 15.33 -0.32
C VAL A 209 3.93 15.35 -0.31
N GLU A 210 3.31 15.91 -1.34
CA GLU A 210 1.86 15.95 -1.46
C GLU A 210 1.30 14.54 -1.76
N LEU A 211 0.09 14.28 -1.29
CA LEU A 211 -0.54 12.97 -1.51
C LEU A 211 -0.74 12.66 -3.00
N ASP A 212 -1.03 13.68 -3.81
CA ASP A 212 -1.25 13.52 -5.25
C ASP A 212 0.04 13.13 -6.00
N GLU A 213 1.21 13.58 -5.55
CA GLU A 213 2.50 13.15 -6.11
C GLU A 213 2.72 11.65 -5.89
N LEU A 214 2.40 11.17 -4.69
CA LEU A 214 2.49 9.73 -4.37
C LEU A 214 1.44 8.92 -5.13
N VAL A 215 0.20 9.41 -5.20
CA VAL A 215 -0.88 8.74 -5.95
C VAL A 215 -0.49 8.58 -7.42
N ALA A 216 0.07 9.61 -8.05
CA ALA A 216 0.52 9.55 -9.45
C ALA A 216 1.58 8.43 -9.66
N ALA A 217 2.55 8.31 -8.76
CA ALA A 217 3.57 7.27 -8.81
C ALA A 217 2.97 5.85 -8.64
N VAL A 218 2.01 5.69 -7.71
CA VAL A 218 1.33 4.41 -7.48
C VAL A 218 0.49 4.00 -8.70
N LEU A 219 -0.28 4.92 -9.26
CA LEU A 219 -1.07 4.69 -10.48
C LEU A 219 -0.16 4.30 -11.65
N TYR A 220 0.96 4.99 -11.86
CA TYR A 220 1.93 4.63 -12.89
C TYR A 220 2.44 3.20 -12.71
N LEU A 221 2.95 2.84 -11.52
CA LEU A 221 3.49 1.49 -11.27
C LEU A 221 2.45 0.38 -11.40
N ALA A 222 1.18 0.69 -11.13
CA ALA A 222 0.07 -0.24 -11.27
C ALA A 222 -0.43 -0.39 -12.71
N SER A 223 -0.21 0.61 -13.56
CA SER A 223 -0.75 0.67 -14.92
C SER A 223 0.04 -0.15 -15.94
N ASP A 224 -0.56 -0.37 -17.11
CA ASP A 224 0.10 -1.04 -18.23
C ASP A 224 1.25 -0.19 -18.82
N GLU A 225 1.31 1.12 -18.55
CA GLU A 225 2.42 1.99 -18.96
C GLU A 225 3.75 1.58 -18.29
N ALA A 226 3.68 0.94 -17.12
CA ALA A 226 4.85 0.40 -16.41
C ALA A 226 5.17 -1.06 -16.78
N HIS A 227 4.77 -1.56 -17.97
CA HIS A 227 4.93 -2.96 -18.38
C HIS A 227 6.38 -3.46 -18.32
N GLY A 228 7.37 -2.59 -18.53
CA GLY A 228 8.79 -2.91 -18.43
C GLY A 228 9.39 -2.75 -17.03
N VAL A 229 8.59 -2.35 -16.02
CA VAL A 229 9.09 -2.03 -14.67
C VAL A 229 8.63 -3.09 -13.68
N SER A 230 9.59 -3.84 -13.10
CA SER A 230 9.34 -4.80 -12.02
C SER A 230 10.58 -4.97 -11.16
N GLY A 231 10.40 -5.00 -9.84
CA GLY A 231 11.47 -5.08 -8.84
C GLY A 231 12.00 -3.73 -8.37
N GLU A 232 11.42 -2.62 -8.85
CA GLU A 232 11.86 -1.27 -8.53
C GLU A 232 11.30 -0.75 -7.19
N ILE A 233 12.12 0.09 -6.55
CA ILE A 233 11.75 0.85 -5.36
C ILE A 233 11.79 2.34 -5.75
N LEU A 234 10.65 2.87 -6.15
CA LEU A 234 10.55 4.23 -6.66
C LEU A 234 10.49 5.25 -5.51
N ALA A 235 11.51 6.09 -5.41
CA ALA A 235 11.55 7.18 -4.45
C ALA A 235 10.52 8.27 -4.80
N VAL A 236 9.69 8.65 -3.82
CA VAL A 236 8.74 9.77 -3.94
C VAL A 236 8.98 10.70 -2.76
N THR A 237 10.02 11.53 -2.88
CA THR A 237 10.60 12.28 -1.76
C THR A 237 10.58 13.78 -1.98
N GLY A 238 9.98 14.24 -3.08
CA GLY A 238 10.03 15.65 -3.47
C GLY A 238 11.47 16.14 -3.77
N GLY A 239 12.38 15.21 -4.12
CA GLY A 239 13.78 15.51 -4.43
C GLY A 239 14.72 15.52 -3.21
N ASP A 240 14.28 15.05 -2.05
CA ASP A 240 15.12 14.84 -0.85
C ASP A 240 15.52 13.35 -0.74
N VAL A 241 16.52 12.95 -1.49
CA VAL A 241 17.14 11.62 -1.50
C VAL A 241 18.63 11.69 -1.25
#